data_bc39ad3a4da4bbd9ec5636f2636e93ce
#
_entry.id   bc39ad3a4da4bbd9ec5636f2636e93ce
#
_cell.length_a   1.000
_cell.length_b   1.000
_cell.length_c   1.000
_cell.angle_alpha   90.00
_cell.angle_beta   90.00
_cell.angle_gamma   90.00
#
_symmetry.space_group_name_H-M   'P 1'
#
loop_
_entity.id
_entity.type
_entity.pdbx_description
1 polymer ?
#
loop_
_entity_poly.entity_id
_entity_poly.type
_entity_poly.pdbx_seq_one_letter_code
_entity_poly.pdbx_strand_id
1 'polypeptide(L)'
;MKLLPLQLLTNSASISEDFLLQEESVDIISAIIDDYLVSLRMDRSSIVRVRLSMEEALLRWMDHFGKKANVHMDVGMIFNRPTITLMLPGDQYNPLVSSENDLGEWAESLFTGISLSPTYNYRKGVNILQLKMNRPERNPALKLLASVIIGGFVGVLGKVLLPDQIMSKIVYSILDPIQSLFLRILNASSSPIIFLSVITATCAVGSMTAIGKSGKRMTVRFISITFLVTLLAAALVLRPLHITLVHQLFDENQFSSVLDLFLQAVPNDALSPIIEGNSPQMILIALIIGNALLQAGQKAARLQSIIEQADTLGLIIAGWVSRLSPFFVGVLLILGIWNGSVSSMLGFWKPLVLAALLSCTLLLLSVVRISRRYQIPLRLLYAKMRDSFMIAFRTSSVDSSIAENLICCEKRLGISKKLTSYGVPLGLISYMPATCVSTIIFILYTANLYHVKISIIWLIIALFLTVALMAATPPVSGVGILTYTALFSQLGIPVQALTIAMAVDILSGFLVTPLNQAMLQMELITEAEHLDLLNRNLLRKEMNKPKK
;
A
#
# COMPACT_ATOMS: atom_id res chain seq x y z
N MET A 1 -26.88 11.91 -33.89
CA MET A 1 -26.36 10.80 -33.09
C MET A 1 -25.91 9.71 -34.05
N LYS A 2 -24.65 9.81 -34.55
CA LYS A 2 -24.05 8.81 -35.43
C LYS A 2 -23.00 8.06 -34.60
N LEU A 3 -23.29 6.78 -34.33
CA LEU A 3 -22.31 5.83 -33.79
C LEU A 3 -21.16 5.75 -34.80
N LEU A 4 -19.97 6.18 -34.42
CA LEU A 4 -18.76 5.99 -35.22
C LEU A 4 -18.45 4.50 -35.33
N PRO A 5 -18.08 3.99 -36.50
CA PRO A 5 -17.85 2.56 -36.70
C PRO A 5 -16.54 2.12 -36.02
N LEU A 6 -16.64 0.98 -35.36
CA LEU A 6 -15.60 0.23 -34.61
C LEU A 6 -14.34 -0.17 -35.43
N GLN A 7 -14.10 0.38 -36.62
CA GLN A 7 -13.08 -0.08 -37.58
C GLN A 7 -11.78 0.73 -37.62
N LEU A 8 -11.57 1.74 -36.73
CA LEU A 8 -10.36 2.58 -36.77
C LEU A 8 -9.29 2.28 -35.71
N LEU A 9 -9.39 1.20 -34.97
CA LEU A 9 -8.51 0.91 -33.82
C LEU A 9 -7.42 -0.16 -34.06
N THR A 10 -6.96 -0.31 -35.29
CA THR A 10 -5.76 -1.12 -35.57
C THR A 10 -4.69 -0.24 -36.18
N ASN A 11 -3.82 0.30 -35.35
CA ASN A 11 -2.51 0.93 -35.49
C ASN A 11 -2.48 2.29 -34.83
N SER A 12 -1.77 2.43 -33.70
CA SER A 12 -1.18 3.62 -33.06
C SER A 12 -1.73 5.02 -33.46
N ALA A 13 -3.03 5.16 -33.71
CA ALA A 13 -3.63 6.42 -34.11
C ALA A 13 -3.77 7.32 -32.88
N SER A 14 -3.15 8.50 -32.92
CA SER A 14 -3.47 9.60 -32.02
C SER A 14 -4.89 10.07 -32.30
N ILE A 15 -5.71 10.20 -31.27
CA ILE A 15 -7.06 10.79 -31.33
C ILE A 15 -6.90 12.25 -30.90
N SER A 16 -7.31 13.18 -31.75
CA SER A 16 -7.20 14.62 -31.50
C SER A 16 -8.54 15.25 -31.83
N GLU A 17 -9.27 15.73 -30.83
CA GLU A 17 -10.64 16.25 -30.97
C GLU A 17 -10.89 17.45 -30.04
N ASP A 18 -11.78 18.35 -30.48
CA ASP A 18 -12.23 19.53 -29.73
C ASP A 18 -13.61 19.29 -29.12
N PHE A 19 -13.78 19.65 -27.86
CA PHE A 19 -15.03 19.51 -27.13
C PHE A 19 -15.41 20.82 -26.44
N LEU A 20 -16.72 21.13 -26.41
CA LEU A 20 -17.25 22.16 -25.52
C LEU A 20 -17.31 21.58 -24.08
N LEU A 21 -16.89 22.34 -23.10
CA LEU A 21 -16.84 21.95 -21.70
C LEU A 21 -18.26 21.91 -21.09
N GLN A 22 -18.96 20.81 -21.30
CA GLN A 22 -20.32 20.52 -20.80
C GLN A 22 -20.38 19.17 -20.15
N GLU A 23 -21.35 18.92 -19.27
CA GLU A 23 -21.50 17.63 -18.57
C GLU A 23 -21.61 16.43 -19.54
N GLU A 24 -22.37 16.60 -20.64
CA GLU A 24 -22.49 15.58 -21.69
C GLU A 24 -21.15 15.28 -22.39
N SER A 25 -20.30 16.31 -22.54
CA SER A 25 -18.98 16.13 -23.18
C SER A 25 -17.98 15.42 -22.28
N VAL A 26 -18.08 15.57 -20.96
CA VAL A 26 -17.26 14.84 -19.99
C VAL A 26 -17.51 13.32 -20.12
N ASP A 27 -18.76 12.90 -20.27
CA ASP A 27 -19.11 11.49 -20.48
C ASP A 27 -18.57 10.95 -21.82
N ILE A 28 -18.62 11.78 -22.90
CA ILE A 28 -18.09 11.39 -24.22
C ILE A 28 -16.56 11.26 -24.17
N ILE A 29 -15.87 12.23 -23.60
CA ILE A 29 -14.41 12.20 -23.41
C ILE A 29 -14.01 10.96 -22.59
N SER A 30 -14.72 10.69 -21.50
CA SER A 30 -14.49 9.51 -20.67
C SER A 30 -14.66 8.20 -21.43
N ALA A 31 -15.68 8.10 -22.29
CA ALA A 31 -15.90 6.91 -23.11
C ALA A 31 -14.79 6.69 -24.16
N ILE A 32 -14.33 7.77 -24.84
CA ILE A 32 -13.22 7.69 -25.81
C ILE A 32 -11.94 7.20 -25.12
N ILE A 33 -11.66 7.71 -23.92
CA ILE A 33 -10.48 7.31 -23.16
C ILE A 33 -10.60 5.87 -22.69
N ASP A 34 -11.75 5.45 -22.20
CA ASP A 34 -11.99 4.05 -21.80
C ASP A 34 -11.74 3.10 -22.99
N ASP A 35 -12.28 3.38 -24.16
CA ASP A 35 -12.09 2.58 -25.37
C ASP A 35 -10.62 2.54 -25.81
N TYR A 36 -9.92 3.68 -25.77
CA TYR A 36 -8.50 3.75 -26.10
C TYR A 36 -7.65 2.90 -25.13
N LEU A 37 -7.87 3.04 -23.83
CA LEU A 37 -7.12 2.31 -22.81
C LEU A 37 -7.43 0.80 -22.82
N VAL A 38 -8.67 0.41 -23.12
CA VAL A 38 -9.06 -0.99 -23.33
C VAL A 38 -8.32 -1.56 -24.55
N SER A 39 -8.20 -0.81 -25.65
CA SER A 39 -7.46 -1.23 -26.85
C SER A 39 -5.99 -1.51 -26.57
N LEU A 40 -5.39 -0.78 -25.63
CA LEU A 40 -4.02 -0.96 -25.14
C LEU A 40 -3.88 -2.10 -24.10
N ARG A 41 -4.97 -2.82 -23.81
CA ARG A 41 -5.03 -3.89 -22.80
C ARG A 41 -4.60 -3.42 -21.40
N MET A 42 -4.93 -2.17 -21.05
CA MET A 42 -4.71 -1.67 -19.71
C MET A 42 -5.64 -2.40 -18.72
N ASP A 43 -5.21 -2.53 -17.48
CA ASP A 43 -6.04 -3.12 -16.43
C ASP A 43 -7.21 -2.18 -16.07
N ARG A 44 -8.34 -2.78 -15.68
CA ARG A 44 -9.57 -2.05 -15.39
C ARG A 44 -9.40 -1.00 -14.28
N SER A 45 -8.54 -1.27 -13.30
CA SER A 45 -8.30 -0.32 -12.20
C SER A 45 -7.58 0.94 -12.67
N SER A 46 -6.58 0.80 -13.55
CA SER A 46 -5.89 1.93 -14.18
C SER A 46 -6.83 2.75 -15.06
N ILE A 47 -7.69 2.09 -15.85
CA ILE A 47 -8.71 2.76 -16.68
C ILE A 47 -9.65 3.59 -15.82
N VAL A 48 -10.20 3.00 -14.75
CA VAL A 48 -11.14 3.69 -13.85
C VAL A 48 -10.46 4.87 -13.16
N ARG A 49 -9.20 4.71 -12.73
CA ARG A 49 -8.45 5.80 -12.09
C ARG A 49 -8.23 6.98 -13.04
N VAL A 50 -7.79 6.70 -14.27
CA VAL A 50 -7.58 7.74 -15.30
C VAL A 50 -8.88 8.47 -15.59
N ARG A 51 -9.98 7.73 -15.76
CA ARG A 51 -11.30 8.30 -15.99
C ARG A 51 -11.70 9.23 -14.85
N LEU A 52 -11.64 8.77 -13.60
CA LEU A 52 -12.02 9.60 -12.45
C LEU A 52 -11.14 10.84 -12.32
N SER A 53 -9.83 10.72 -12.57
CA SER A 53 -8.91 11.85 -12.56
C SER A 53 -9.24 12.88 -13.64
N MET A 54 -9.61 12.41 -14.83
CA MET A 54 -10.02 13.26 -15.93
C MET A 54 -11.35 13.96 -15.68
N GLU A 55 -12.37 13.20 -15.24
CA GLU A 55 -13.67 13.73 -14.89
C GLU A 55 -13.53 14.84 -13.85
N GLU A 56 -12.75 14.63 -12.81
CA GLU A 56 -12.51 15.64 -11.77
C GLU A 56 -11.82 16.90 -12.31
N ALA A 57 -10.78 16.73 -13.13
CA ALA A 57 -10.06 17.85 -13.71
C ALA A 57 -10.95 18.68 -14.66
N LEU A 58 -11.77 18.01 -15.48
CA LEU A 58 -12.72 18.68 -16.38
C LEU A 58 -13.82 19.40 -15.62
N LEU A 59 -14.36 18.81 -14.54
CA LEU A 59 -15.36 19.44 -13.68
C LEU A 59 -14.80 20.70 -13.02
N ARG A 60 -13.57 20.67 -12.50
CA ARG A 60 -12.92 21.86 -11.93
C ARG A 60 -12.67 22.95 -12.95
N TRP A 61 -12.27 22.59 -14.16
CA TRP A 61 -12.17 23.56 -15.25
C TRP A 61 -13.54 24.13 -15.66
N MET A 62 -14.58 23.30 -15.65
CA MET A 62 -15.95 23.74 -15.96
C MET A 62 -16.46 24.72 -14.90
N ASP A 63 -16.18 24.50 -13.62
CA ASP A 63 -16.55 25.38 -12.53
C ASP A 63 -15.83 26.75 -12.62
N HIS A 64 -14.55 26.73 -13.04
CA HIS A 64 -13.75 27.96 -13.14
C HIS A 64 -13.97 28.73 -14.43
N PHE A 65 -14.00 28.09 -15.61
CA PHE A 65 -14.07 28.73 -16.92
C PHE A 65 -15.49 28.80 -17.49
N GLY A 66 -16.43 28.10 -16.86
CA GLY A 66 -17.83 28.02 -17.33
C GLY A 66 -18.06 26.99 -18.44
N LYS A 67 -19.35 26.76 -18.74
CA LYS A 67 -19.83 25.70 -19.66
C LYS A 67 -19.61 25.95 -21.15
N LYS A 68 -18.93 27.03 -21.57
CA LYS A 68 -18.70 27.40 -22.98
C LYS A 68 -17.23 27.38 -23.40
N ALA A 69 -16.32 26.94 -22.53
CA ALA A 69 -14.91 26.85 -22.87
C ALA A 69 -14.67 25.67 -23.82
N ASN A 70 -13.73 25.80 -24.76
CA ASN A 70 -13.32 24.72 -25.66
C ASN A 70 -12.12 23.97 -25.05
N VAL A 71 -12.23 22.67 -24.92
CA VAL A 71 -11.16 21.79 -24.51
C VAL A 71 -10.71 20.98 -25.72
N HIS A 72 -9.42 21.04 -26.01
CA HIS A 72 -8.77 20.18 -26.99
C HIS A 72 -8.20 18.96 -26.29
N MET A 73 -8.58 17.77 -26.75
CA MET A 73 -8.08 16.49 -26.23
C MET A 73 -7.19 15.83 -27.26
N ASP A 74 -5.98 15.45 -26.85
CA ASP A 74 -5.03 14.67 -27.63
C ASP A 74 -4.67 13.39 -26.86
N VAL A 75 -4.93 12.23 -27.47
CA VAL A 75 -4.68 10.91 -26.88
C VAL A 75 -3.73 10.17 -27.79
N GLY A 76 -2.58 9.79 -27.26
CA GLY A 76 -1.53 9.13 -28.06
C GLY A 76 -0.47 8.45 -27.22
N MET A 77 0.61 8.05 -27.89
CA MET A 77 1.77 7.41 -27.27
C MET A 77 2.96 8.35 -27.29
N ILE A 78 3.51 8.72 -26.12
CA ILE A 78 4.74 9.50 -26.01
C ILE A 78 5.79 8.62 -25.31
N PHE A 79 6.96 8.39 -25.95
CA PHE A 79 8.01 7.50 -25.44
C PHE A 79 7.50 6.13 -24.98
N ASN A 80 6.64 5.52 -25.78
CA ASN A 80 6.03 4.21 -25.51
C ASN A 80 5.14 4.17 -24.24
N ARG A 81 4.67 5.34 -23.78
CA ARG A 81 3.72 5.50 -22.67
C ARG A 81 2.42 6.10 -23.17
N PRO A 82 1.27 5.50 -22.85
CA PRO A 82 -0.02 6.13 -23.13
C PRO A 82 -0.08 7.50 -22.45
N THR A 83 -0.41 8.52 -23.21
CA THR A 83 -0.48 9.89 -22.73
C THR A 83 -1.76 10.52 -23.20
N ILE A 84 -2.48 11.14 -22.28
CA ILE A 84 -3.67 11.93 -22.54
C ILE A 84 -3.31 13.38 -22.24
N THR A 85 -3.50 14.26 -23.20
CA THR A 85 -3.25 15.69 -23.05
C THR A 85 -4.56 16.45 -23.22
N LEU A 86 -4.91 17.25 -22.24
CA LEU A 86 -6.02 18.20 -22.32
C LEU A 86 -5.44 19.60 -22.39
N MET A 87 -5.95 20.42 -23.31
CA MET A 87 -5.55 21.80 -23.50
C MET A 87 -6.79 22.69 -23.45
N LEU A 88 -6.75 23.73 -22.61
CA LEU A 88 -7.83 24.67 -22.44
C LEU A 88 -7.28 26.09 -22.46
N PRO A 89 -7.64 26.91 -23.47
CA PRO A 89 -7.30 28.34 -23.52
C PRO A 89 -8.00 29.10 -22.38
N GLY A 90 -7.28 30.03 -21.74
CA GLY A 90 -7.83 30.87 -20.68
C GLY A 90 -6.78 31.31 -19.68
N ASP A 91 -7.21 31.90 -18.58
CA ASP A 91 -6.34 32.28 -17.48
C ASP A 91 -5.72 31.08 -16.81
N GLN A 92 -4.61 31.29 -16.09
CA GLN A 92 -3.90 30.21 -15.42
C GLN A 92 -4.74 29.60 -14.29
N TYR A 93 -5.16 28.36 -14.43
CA TYR A 93 -5.85 27.59 -13.39
C TYR A 93 -5.41 26.13 -13.39
N ASN A 94 -4.76 25.72 -12.29
CA ASN A 94 -4.29 24.35 -12.13
C ASN A 94 -5.38 23.46 -11.53
N PRO A 95 -5.95 22.51 -12.27
CA PRO A 95 -7.03 21.64 -11.77
C PRO A 95 -6.52 20.56 -10.80
N LEU A 96 -5.19 20.43 -10.64
CA LEU A 96 -4.59 19.45 -9.73
C LEU A 96 -4.50 19.95 -8.29
N VAL A 97 -4.62 21.27 -8.07
CA VAL A 97 -4.54 21.90 -6.74
C VAL A 97 -5.95 22.13 -6.22
N SER A 98 -6.24 21.70 -5.01
CA SER A 98 -7.52 21.95 -4.34
C SER A 98 -7.64 23.42 -3.92
N SER A 99 -8.81 24.03 -4.13
CA SER A 99 -9.18 25.30 -3.49
C SER A 99 -9.55 25.04 -2.03
N GLU A 100 -9.27 26.01 -1.15
CA GLU A 100 -9.41 25.90 0.32
C GLU A 100 -10.80 25.46 0.85
N ASN A 101 -11.82 25.39 0.01
CA ASN A 101 -13.21 25.10 0.39
C ASN A 101 -13.76 23.77 -0.09
N ASP A 102 -13.02 23.00 -0.88
CA ASP A 102 -13.53 21.74 -1.44
C ASP A 102 -12.92 20.51 -0.76
N LEU A 103 -13.72 19.46 -0.69
CA LEU A 103 -13.39 18.08 -0.36
C LEU A 103 -12.21 17.49 -1.20
N GLY A 104 -11.26 18.33 -1.57
CA GLY A 104 -10.26 18.15 -2.60
C GLY A 104 -9.11 17.20 -2.27
N GLU A 105 -8.93 16.79 -1.01
CA GLU A 105 -7.84 15.87 -0.63
C GLU A 105 -7.97 14.48 -1.27
N TRP A 106 -9.19 14.00 -1.54
CA TRP A 106 -9.37 12.71 -2.21
C TRP A 106 -9.07 12.79 -3.71
N ALA A 107 -9.37 13.92 -4.36
CA ALA A 107 -9.02 14.14 -5.76
C ALA A 107 -7.50 14.20 -5.95
N GLU A 108 -6.79 14.80 -4.98
CA GLU A 108 -5.33 14.80 -4.95
C GLU A 108 -4.77 13.37 -4.83
N SER A 109 -5.42 12.49 -4.05
CA SER A 109 -5.04 11.08 -3.96
C SER A 109 -5.28 10.29 -5.27
N LEU A 110 -6.22 10.69 -6.10
CA LEU A 110 -6.42 10.10 -7.44
C LEU A 110 -5.27 10.48 -8.39
N PHE A 111 -4.73 11.70 -8.25
CA PHE A 111 -3.63 12.18 -9.07
C PHE A 111 -2.26 11.70 -8.63
N THR A 112 -2.05 11.35 -7.36
CA THR A 112 -0.74 11.01 -6.78
C THR A 112 -0.34 9.54 -6.87
N GLY A 113 -1.14 8.66 -7.47
CA GLY A 113 -0.81 7.23 -7.61
C GLY A 113 0.43 6.97 -8.50
N ILE A 114 1.27 6.01 -8.11
CA ILE A 114 2.52 5.64 -8.81
C ILE A 114 2.32 5.28 -10.29
N SER A 115 1.13 4.84 -10.67
CA SER A 115 0.78 4.46 -12.04
C SER A 115 0.39 5.64 -12.94
N LEU A 116 0.07 6.80 -12.37
CA LEU A 116 -0.38 7.98 -13.06
C LEU A 116 0.54 9.15 -12.70
N SER A 117 1.09 9.81 -13.70
CA SER A 117 1.93 11.00 -13.50
C SER A 117 1.25 12.21 -14.16
N PRO A 118 0.34 12.89 -13.44
CA PRO A 118 -0.26 14.09 -13.93
C PRO A 118 0.75 15.24 -13.91
N THR A 119 0.82 15.98 -15.00
CA THR A 119 1.63 17.19 -15.09
C THR A 119 0.78 18.32 -15.62
N TYR A 120 0.79 19.43 -14.90
CA TYR A 120 0.14 20.67 -15.34
C TYR A 120 1.19 21.67 -15.79
N ASN A 121 0.89 22.35 -16.89
CA ASN A 121 1.74 23.40 -17.43
C ASN A 121 0.86 24.54 -17.99
N TYR A 122 1.32 25.77 -17.85
CA TYR A 122 0.65 26.93 -18.45
C TYR A 122 1.60 27.60 -19.44
N ARG A 123 1.22 27.65 -20.71
CA ARG A 123 2.05 28.25 -21.75
C ARG A 123 1.20 29.04 -22.74
N LYS A 124 1.60 30.28 -23.01
CA LYS A 124 0.97 31.15 -24.04
C LYS A 124 -0.56 31.27 -23.93
N GLY A 125 -1.09 31.40 -22.72
CA GLY A 125 -2.53 31.51 -22.50
C GLY A 125 -3.31 30.20 -22.60
N VAL A 126 -2.64 29.03 -22.54
CA VAL A 126 -3.27 27.72 -22.59
C VAL A 126 -2.88 26.91 -21.36
N ASN A 127 -3.88 26.37 -20.67
CA ASN A 127 -3.74 25.39 -19.62
C ASN A 127 -3.54 24.01 -20.24
N ILE A 128 -2.46 23.32 -19.91
CA ILE A 128 -2.11 22.01 -20.46
C ILE A 128 -2.04 21.02 -19.30
N LEU A 129 -2.97 20.07 -19.28
CA LEU A 129 -2.95 18.94 -18.37
C LEU A 129 -2.54 17.68 -19.12
N GLN A 130 -1.47 17.05 -18.67
CA GLN A 130 -0.94 15.81 -19.25
C GLN A 130 -1.00 14.68 -18.25
N LEU A 131 -1.68 13.60 -18.60
CA LEU A 131 -1.75 12.35 -17.83
C LEU A 131 -0.89 11.29 -18.53
N LYS A 132 0.26 10.96 -17.95
CA LYS A 132 1.14 9.91 -18.46
C LYS A 132 0.92 8.64 -17.66
N MET A 133 0.72 7.53 -18.37
CA MET A 133 0.49 6.24 -17.74
C MET A 133 1.68 5.31 -17.94
N ASN A 134 2.02 4.56 -16.90
CA ASN A 134 2.96 3.46 -17.04
C ASN A 134 2.20 2.25 -17.60
N ARG A 135 2.82 1.50 -18.52
CA ARG A 135 2.28 0.20 -18.94
C ARG A 135 2.17 -0.71 -17.72
N PRO A 136 1.08 -1.49 -17.60
CA PRO A 136 0.96 -2.45 -16.51
C PRO A 136 2.16 -3.39 -16.55
N GLU A 137 2.93 -3.45 -15.47
CA GLU A 137 3.99 -4.44 -15.35
C GLU A 137 3.38 -5.84 -15.35
N ARG A 138 4.04 -6.80 -16.00
CA ARG A 138 3.69 -8.22 -15.88
C ARG A 138 3.61 -8.55 -14.39
N ASN A 139 2.53 -9.23 -13.99
CA ASN A 139 2.21 -9.58 -12.60
C ASN A 139 3.48 -9.88 -11.78
N PRO A 140 3.77 -9.12 -10.72
CA PRO A 140 4.96 -9.33 -9.89
C PRO A 140 5.00 -10.75 -9.30
N ALA A 141 3.83 -11.36 -9.05
CA ALA A 141 3.70 -12.75 -8.64
C ALA A 141 4.27 -13.73 -9.65
N LEU A 142 4.04 -13.51 -10.96
CA LEU A 142 4.56 -14.40 -11.99
C LEU A 142 6.09 -14.32 -12.10
N LYS A 143 6.66 -13.11 -11.93
CA LYS A 143 8.11 -12.92 -11.90
C LYS A 143 8.72 -13.62 -10.69
N LEU A 144 8.08 -13.51 -9.52
CA LEU A 144 8.53 -14.19 -8.31
C LEU A 144 8.41 -15.71 -8.44
N LEU A 145 7.26 -16.21 -8.91
CA LEU A 145 7.04 -17.65 -9.12
C LEU A 145 8.08 -18.23 -10.09
N ALA A 146 8.31 -17.53 -11.19
CA ALA A 146 9.36 -17.93 -12.15
C ALA A 146 10.74 -17.96 -11.48
N SER A 147 11.08 -16.97 -10.67
CA SER A 147 12.35 -16.92 -9.95
C SER A 147 12.49 -18.04 -8.93
N VAL A 148 11.42 -18.36 -8.20
CA VAL A 148 11.39 -19.50 -7.25
C VAL A 148 11.56 -20.82 -8.01
N ILE A 149 10.87 -21.02 -9.12
CA ILE A 149 11.00 -22.24 -9.94
C ILE A 149 12.42 -22.36 -10.52
N ILE A 150 12.93 -21.30 -11.13
CA ILE A 150 14.25 -21.27 -11.74
C ILE A 150 15.35 -21.44 -10.66
N GLY A 151 15.27 -20.70 -9.57
CA GLY A 151 16.22 -20.77 -8.46
C GLY A 151 16.22 -22.13 -7.78
N GLY A 152 15.02 -22.70 -7.55
CA GLY A 152 14.86 -24.05 -7.02
C GLY A 152 15.45 -25.11 -7.95
N PHE A 153 15.14 -25.04 -9.26
CA PHE A 153 15.66 -25.95 -10.27
C PHE A 153 17.18 -25.88 -10.38
N VAL A 154 17.74 -24.67 -10.50
CA VAL A 154 19.20 -24.45 -10.57
C VAL A 154 19.88 -24.92 -9.27
N GLY A 155 19.28 -24.64 -8.12
CA GLY A 155 19.79 -25.07 -6.82
C GLY A 155 19.85 -26.59 -6.69
N VAL A 156 18.77 -27.29 -7.03
CA VAL A 156 18.73 -28.77 -6.99
C VAL A 156 19.65 -29.38 -8.04
N LEU A 157 19.63 -28.88 -9.27
CA LEU A 157 20.49 -29.37 -10.35
C LEU A 157 21.96 -29.17 -9.99
N GLY A 158 22.33 -28.01 -9.48
CA GLY A 158 23.69 -27.75 -9.02
C GLY A 158 24.13 -28.70 -7.90
N LYS A 159 23.26 -28.98 -6.93
CA LYS A 159 23.55 -29.93 -5.84
C LYS A 159 23.74 -31.38 -6.32
N VAL A 160 23.10 -31.76 -7.43
CA VAL A 160 23.23 -33.11 -8.00
C VAL A 160 24.47 -33.24 -8.91
N LEU A 161 24.78 -32.18 -9.67
CA LEU A 161 25.79 -32.24 -10.74
C LEU A 161 27.17 -31.72 -10.31
N LEU A 162 27.23 -30.82 -9.31
CA LEU A 162 28.48 -30.15 -8.96
C LEU A 162 29.10 -30.78 -7.71
N PRO A 163 30.43 -31.02 -7.70
CA PRO A 163 31.17 -31.40 -6.50
C PRO A 163 31.09 -30.28 -5.44
N ASP A 164 31.12 -30.68 -4.16
CA ASP A 164 31.04 -29.77 -3.01
C ASP A 164 32.09 -28.65 -3.04
N GLN A 165 33.29 -28.95 -3.54
CA GLN A 165 34.39 -27.98 -3.69
C GLN A 165 34.06 -26.87 -4.69
N ILE A 166 33.37 -27.19 -5.79
CA ILE A 166 32.96 -26.21 -6.80
C ILE A 166 31.78 -25.41 -6.26
N MET A 167 30.80 -26.07 -5.62
CA MET A 167 29.67 -25.38 -4.99
C MET A 167 30.14 -24.37 -3.95
N SER A 168 31.01 -24.76 -3.01
CA SER A 168 31.53 -23.84 -1.99
C SER A 168 32.28 -22.67 -2.59
N LYS A 169 33.05 -22.88 -3.68
CA LYS A 169 33.73 -21.81 -4.39
C LYS A 169 32.75 -20.82 -5.04
N ILE A 170 31.69 -21.31 -5.67
CA ILE A 170 30.64 -20.45 -6.29
C ILE A 170 29.89 -19.69 -5.20
N VAL A 171 29.53 -20.35 -4.10
CA VAL A 171 28.88 -19.71 -2.95
C VAL A 171 29.73 -18.53 -2.47
N TYR A 172 30.98 -18.79 -2.08
CA TYR A 172 31.83 -17.76 -1.51
C TYR A 172 32.20 -16.64 -2.48
N SER A 173 32.47 -16.97 -3.77
CA SER A 173 32.97 -15.98 -4.73
C SER A 173 31.87 -15.20 -5.46
N ILE A 174 30.64 -15.72 -5.52
CA ILE A 174 29.57 -15.13 -6.35
C ILE A 174 28.30 -14.91 -5.53
N LEU A 175 27.75 -15.96 -4.91
CA LEU A 175 26.40 -15.88 -4.31
C LEU A 175 26.38 -15.06 -3.03
N ASP A 176 27.35 -15.26 -2.12
CA ASP A 176 27.48 -14.48 -0.87
C ASP A 176 27.73 -12.99 -1.12
N PRO A 177 28.64 -12.58 -2.05
CA PRO A 177 28.78 -11.18 -2.42
C PRO A 177 27.50 -10.57 -2.98
N ILE A 178 26.76 -11.29 -3.83
CA ILE A 178 25.49 -10.82 -4.39
C ILE A 178 24.45 -10.63 -3.28
N GLN A 179 24.32 -11.60 -2.37
CA GLN A 179 23.45 -11.49 -1.20
C GLN A 179 23.85 -10.29 -0.33
N SER A 180 25.13 -10.15 -0.01
CA SER A 180 25.65 -9.05 0.81
C SER A 180 25.39 -7.68 0.16
N LEU A 181 25.56 -7.57 -1.15
CA LEU A 181 25.26 -6.35 -1.89
C LEU A 181 23.78 -5.98 -1.75
N PHE A 182 22.88 -6.94 -1.93
CA PHE A 182 21.46 -6.69 -1.82
C PHE A 182 21.04 -6.25 -0.40
N LEU A 183 21.54 -6.93 0.63
CA LEU A 183 21.29 -6.55 2.02
C LEU A 183 21.80 -5.14 2.34
N ARG A 184 22.97 -4.75 1.79
CA ARG A 184 23.47 -3.37 1.92
C ARG A 184 22.56 -2.35 1.24
N ILE A 185 22.05 -2.65 0.05
CA ILE A 185 21.08 -1.78 -0.66
C ILE A 185 19.80 -1.62 0.17
N LEU A 186 19.26 -2.71 0.72
CA LEU A 186 18.09 -2.68 1.59
C LEU A 186 18.33 -1.81 2.82
N ASN A 187 19.40 -2.06 3.56
CA ASN A 187 19.73 -1.31 4.77
C ASN A 187 19.95 0.19 4.48
N ALA A 188 20.67 0.52 3.43
CA ALA A 188 20.95 1.90 3.05
C ALA A 188 19.67 2.67 2.66
N SER A 189 18.69 2.00 2.08
CA SER A 189 17.45 2.63 1.63
C SER A 189 16.36 2.65 2.70
N SER A 190 16.35 1.70 3.66
CA SER A 190 15.26 1.54 4.62
C SER A 190 15.11 2.74 5.56
N SER A 191 16.19 3.17 6.21
CA SER A 191 16.13 4.21 7.25
C SER A 191 15.61 5.56 6.73
N PRO A 192 16.14 6.14 5.64
CA PRO A 192 15.63 7.41 5.12
C PRO A 192 14.17 7.32 4.65
N ILE A 193 13.81 6.21 3.99
CA ILE A 193 12.45 6.02 3.48
C ILE A 193 11.46 5.91 4.64
N ILE A 194 11.73 5.08 5.65
CA ILE A 194 10.86 4.94 6.82
C ILE A 194 10.71 6.28 7.54
N PHE A 195 11.80 7.02 7.72
CA PHE A 195 11.78 8.31 8.39
C PHE A 195 10.86 9.31 7.68
N LEU A 196 11.02 9.48 6.38
CA LEU A 196 10.20 10.39 5.57
C LEU A 196 8.74 9.94 5.54
N SER A 197 8.50 8.63 5.36
CA SER A 197 7.15 8.08 5.31
C SER A 197 6.41 8.20 6.64
N VAL A 198 7.09 8.09 7.80
CA VAL A 198 6.46 8.34 9.11
C VAL A 198 6.05 9.81 9.25
N ILE A 199 6.90 10.76 8.82
CA ILE A 199 6.55 12.19 8.85
C ILE A 199 5.34 12.45 7.96
N THR A 200 5.39 11.98 6.71
CA THR A 200 4.31 12.16 5.72
C THR A 200 3.01 11.53 6.19
N ALA A 201 3.06 10.28 6.71
CA ALA A 201 1.89 9.61 7.28
C ALA A 201 1.31 10.38 8.48
N THR A 202 2.17 10.92 9.35
CA THR A 202 1.72 11.73 10.50
C THR A 202 1.02 13.00 10.03
N CYS A 203 1.55 13.70 9.04
CA CYS A 203 0.93 14.87 8.44
C CYS A 203 -0.41 14.50 7.77
N ALA A 204 -0.47 13.42 7.00
CA ALA A 204 -1.68 12.95 6.34
C ALA A 204 -2.78 12.57 7.35
N VAL A 205 -2.44 11.82 8.41
CA VAL A 205 -3.39 11.48 9.49
C VAL A 205 -3.82 12.74 10.24
N GLY A 206 -2.90 13.68 10.47
CA GLY A 206 -3.17 14.93 11.16
C GLY A 206 -4.10 15.84 10.36
N SER A 207 -3.88 16.03 9.07
CA SER A 207 -4.76 16.81 8.20
C SER A 207 -6.17 16.20 8.15
N MET A 208 -6.28 14.88 8.06
CA MET A 208 -7.57 14.18 8.07
C MET A 208 -8.26 14.24 9.45
N THR A 209 -7.51 14.27 10.56
CA THR A 209 -8.10 14.49 11.90
C THR A 209 -8.56 15.93 12.10
N ALA A 210 -8.00 16.90 11.37
CA ALA A 210 -8.45 18.29 11.35
C ALA A 210 -9.86 18.47 10.74
N ILE A 211 -10.37 17.47 9.99
CA ILE A 211 -11.78 17.41 9.53
C ILE A 211 -12.77 17.32 10.71
N GLY A 212 -12.28 17.31 11.94
CA GLY A 212 -13.05 17.43 13.17
C GLY A 212 -13.08 16.16 14.02
N LYS A 213 -14.04 16.13 14.97
CA LYS A 213 -14.16 15.03 15.95
C LYS A 213 -14.30 13.66 15.31
N SER A 214 -14.88 13.57 14.12
CA SER A 214 -15.10 12.28 13.40
C SER A 214 -13.81 11.68 12.88
N GLY A 215 -12.91 12.46 12.27
CA GLY A 215 -11.62 11.97 11.77
C GLY A 215 -10.75 11.45 12.91
N LYS A 216 -10.62 12.21 14.01
CA LYS A 216 -9.86 11.79 15.19
C LYS A 216 -10.40 10.48 15.79
N ARG A 217 -11.72 10.37 15.93
CA ARG A 217 -12.37 9.16 16.44
C ARG A 217 -12.08 7.95 15.56
N MET A 218 -12.19 8.10 14.24
CA MET A 218 -11.91 7.02 13.28
C MET A 218 -10.45 6.56 13.36
N THR A 219 -9.50 7.48 13.38
CA THR A 219 -8.07 7.16 13.48
C THR A 219 -7.76 6.37 14.74
N VAL A 220 -8.21 6.86 15.90
CA VAL A 220 -8.00 6.17 17.18
C VAL A 220 -8.63 4.78 17.14
N ARG A 221 -9.83 4.65 16.60
CA ARG A 221 -10.52 3.37 16.47
C ARG A 221 -9.77 2.41 15.55
N PHE A 222 -9.31 2.86 14.39
CA PHE A 222 -8.57 2.04 13.42
C PHE A 222 -7.28 1.50 14.02
N ILE A 223 -6.49 2.37 14.66
CA ILE A 223 -5.24 1.97 15.31
C ILE A 223 -5.52 1.03 16.49
N SER A 224 -6.53 1.31 17.32
CA SER A 224 -6.88 0.47 18.47
C SER A 224 -7.34 -0.92 18.05
N ILE A 225 -8.17 -1.03 17.01
CA ILE A 225 -8.62 -2.34 16.49
C ILE A 225 -7.43 -3.09 15.91
N THR A 226 -6.58 -2.44 15.11
CA THR A 226 -5.37 -3.04 14.53
C THR A 226 -4.45 -3.57 15.62
N PHE A 227 -4.18 -2.79 16.66
CA PHE A 227 -3.34 -3.19 17.79
C PHE A 227 -3.94 -4.39 18.54
N LEU A 228 -5.23 -4.33 18.87
CA LEU A 228 -5.91 -5.37 19.64
C LEU A 228 -5.98 -6.69 18.88
N VAL A 229 -6.24 -6.64 17.58
CA VAL A 229 -6.26 -7.81 16.70
C VAL A 229 -4.86 -8.42 16.57
N THR A 230 -3.82 -7.59 16.46
CA THR A 230 -2.42 -8.04 16.39
C THR A 230 -1.99 -8.69 17.71
N LEU A 231 -2.39 -8.13 18.85
CA LEU A 231 -2.15 -8.71 20.17
C LEU A 231 -2.83 -10.08 20.31
N LEU A 232 -4.09 -10.19 19.90
CA LEU A 232 -4.82 -11.47 19.91
C LEU A 232 -4.15 -12.51 19.01
N ALA A 233 -3.72 -12.10 17.81
CA ALA A 233 -3.02 -12.98 16.89
C ALA A 233 -1.70 -13.49 17.49
N ALA A 234 -0.90 -12.59 18.09
CA ALA A 234 0.34 -12.97 18.77
C ALA A 234 0.08 -14.00 19.88
N ALA A 235 -0.92 -13.77 20.73
CA ALA A 235 -1.28 -14.70 21.81
C ALA A 235 -1.75 -16.06 21.29
N LEU A 236 -2.54 -16.09 20.23
CA LEU A 236 -3.09 -17.33 19.66
C LEU A 236 -2.03 -18.19 18.98
N VAL A 237 -0.96 -17.61 18.42
CA VAL A 237 0.05 -18.36 17.67
C VAL A 237 1.21 -18.88 18.51
N LEU A 238 1.34 -18.49 19.78
CA LEU A 238 2.39 -18.97 20.67
C LEU A 238 2.41 -20.51 20.76
N ARG A 239 1.23 -21.12 20.94
CA ARG A 239 1.11 -22.59 21.02
C ARG A 239 1.36 -23.29 19.68
N PRO A 240 0.69 -22.92 18.57
CA PRO A 240 0.92 -23.56 17.26
C PRO A 240 2.36 -23.46 16.76
N LEU A 241 3.07 -22.40 17.12
CA LEU A 241 4.48 -22.21 16.76
C LEU A 241 5.47 -22.76 17.80
N HIS A 242 4.98 -23.41 18.86
CA HIS A 242 5.80 -23.94 19.96
C HIS A 242 6.73 -22.88 20.58
N ILE A 243 6.25 -21.66 20.69
CA ILE A 243 7.01 -20.55 21.27
C ILE A 243 6.87 -20.60 22.78
N THR A 244 8.00 -20.80 23.45
CA THR A 244 8.08 -20.68 24.91
C THR A 244 8.52 -19.28 25.27
N LEU A 245 7.67 -18.57 26.00
CA LEU A 245 8.07 -17.28 26.56
C LEU A 245 9.09 -17.55 27.67
N VAL A 246 10.23 -16.91 27.60
CA VAL A 246 11.21 -16.97 28.69
C VAL A 246 10.62 -16.23 29.88
N HIS A 247 10.27 -17.00 30.92
CA HIS A 247 9.74 -16.47 32.17
C HIS A 247 10.93 -15.92 32.98
N GLN A 248 11.38 -14.75 32.62
CA GLN A 248 12.18 -13.97 33.55
C GLN A 248 11.18 -13.36 34.53
N LEU A 249 11.12 -13.93 35.74
CA LEU A 249 10.40 -13.32 36.86
C LEU A 249 10.84 -11.86 36.96
N PHE A 250 9.89 -10.96 37.23
CA PHE A 250 10.18 -9.54 37.44
C PHE A 250 11.16 -9.38 38.59
N ASP A 251 12.45 -9.34 38.27
CA ASP A 251 13.48 -8.89 39.20
C ASP A 251 13.37 -7.36 39.30
N GLU A 252 13.62 -6.79 40.47
CA GLU A 252 13.58 -5.32 40.67
C GLU A 252 14.44 -4.56 39.65
N ASN A 253 15.47 -5.22 39.10
CA ASN A 253 16.32 -4.71 38.02
C ASN A 253 15.60 -4.66 36.65
N GLN A 254 14.41 -5.27 36.47
CA GLN A 254 13.72 -5.26 35.16
C GLN A 254 12.79 -4.06 34.99
N PHE A 255 12.32 -3.47 36.08
CA PHE A 255 11.60 -2.19 35.99
C PHE A 255 12.55 -1.08 35.49
N SER A 256 13.81 -1.10 35.97
CA SER A 256 14.86 -0.22 35.44
C SER A 256 15.13 -0.52 33.96
N SER A 257 15.16 -1.78 33.53
CA SER A 257 15.40 -2.15 32.12
C SER A 257 14.24 -1.75 31.18
N VAL A 258 12.99 -1.75 31.65
CA VAL A 258 11.85 -1.21 30.87
C VAL A 258 11.95 0.31 30.78
N LEU A 259 12.26 0.98 31.89
CA LEU A 259 12.49 2.41 31.92
C LEU A 259 13.67 2.79 31.01
N ASP A 260 14.77 2.04 31.07
CA ASP A 260 15.94 2.20 30.22
C ASP A 260 15.59 2.04 28.73
N LEU A 261 14.70 1.11 28.37
CA LEU A 261 14.21 0.97 26.99
C LEU A 261 13.40 2.21 26.53
N PHE A 262 12.56 2.77 27.41
CA PHE A 262 11.87 4.02 27.12
C PHE A 262 12.83 5.20 27.03
N LEU A 263 13.81 5.28 27.91
CA LEU A 263 14.84 6.32 27.87
C LEU A 263 15.74 6.17 26.64
N GLN A 264 16.11 4.94 26.27
CA GLN A 264 16.86 4.65 25.05
C GLN A 264 16.04 4.90 23.76
N ALA A 265 14.70 4.94 23.83
CA ALA A 265 13.88 5.37 22.71
C ALA A 265 13.99 6.87 22.42
N VAL A 266 14.46 7.66 23.40
CA VAL A 266 14.75 9.08 23.19
C VAL A 266 16.21 9.22 22.72
N PRO A 267 16.46 9.68 21.51
CA PRO A 267 17.82 9.79 20.98
C PRO A 267 18.56 11.00 21.57
N ASN A 268 19.87 10.92 21.59
CA ASN A 268 20.74 12.02 22.01
C ASN A 268 20.78 13.17 20.97
N ASP A 269 20.53 12.84 19.70
CA ASP A 269 20.44 13.79 18.60
C ASP A 269 19.46 13.30 17.51
N ALA A 270 19.12 14.18 16.57
CA ALA A 270 18.11 13.90 15.56
C ALA A 270 18.61 13.10 14.34
N LEU A 271 19.93 12.98 14.14
CA LEU A 271 20.52 12.39 12.94
C LEU A 271 21.06 10.98 13.18
N SER A 272 21.67 10.72 14.35
CA SER A 272 22.22 9.40 14.68
C SER A 272 21.23 8.25 14.46
N PRO A 273 19.95 8.34 14.84
CA PRO A 273 18.99 7.25 14.63
C PRO A 273 18.78 6.89 13.16
N ILE A 274 18.86 7.87 12.27
CA ILE A 274 18.71 7.67 10.83
C ILE A 274 19.96 6.97 10.27
N ILE A 275 21.14 7.39 10.71
CA ILE A 275 22.43 6.85 10.27
C ILE A 275 22.64 5.43 10.79
N GLU A 276 22.31 5.19 12.05
CA GLU A 276 22.45 3.90 12.73
C GLU A 276 21.32 2.93 12.40
N GLY A 277 20.21 3.40 11.81
CA GLY A 277 19.03 2.60 11.51
C GLY A 277 18.22 2.22 12.77
N ASN A 278 18.32 3.01 13.84
CA ASN A 278 17.57 2.77 15.08
C ASN A 278 16.09 3.17 14.91
N SER A 279 15.28 2.21 14.51
CA SER A 279 13.88 2.44 14.12
C SER A 279 13.02 3.06 15.24
N PRO A 280 13.05 2.63 16.52
CA PRO A 280 12.26 3.26 17.58
C PRO A 280 12.56 4.75 17.76
N GLN A 281 13.83 5.11 17.83
CA GLN A 281 14.27 6.50 17.96
C GLN A 281 13.92 7.32 16.74
N MET A 282 14.12 6.75 15.54
CA MET A 282 13.81 7.38 14.28
C MET A 282 12.30 7.65 14.14
N ILE A 283 11.44 6.69 14.51
CA ILE A 283 9.98 6.86 14.53
C ILE A 283 9.58 7.98 15.50
N LEU A 284 10.17 8.01 16.69
CA LEU A 284 9.86 9.04 17.69
C LEU A 284 10.18 10.45 17.14
N ILE A 285 11.36 10.65 16.56
CA ILE A 285 11.74 11.94 15.97
C ILE A 285 10.81 12.29 14.81
N ALA A 286 10.52 11.31 13.93
CA ALA A 286 9.63 11.53 12.79
C ALA A 286 8.22 11.94 13.23
N LEU A 287 7.68 11.33 14.28
CA LEU A 287 6.39 11.70 14.89
C LEU A 287 6.44 13.13 15.47
N ILE A 288 7.52 13.49 16.15
CA ILE A 288 7.70 14.85 16.70
C ILE A 288 7.74 15.87 15.56
N ILE A 289 8.52 15.62 14.51
CA ILE A 289 8.62 16.51 13.34
C ILE A 289 7.27 16.61 12.62
N GLY A 290 6.59 15.48 12.37
CA GLY A 290 5.27 15.48 11.75
C GLY A 290 4.23 16.27 12.52
N ASN A 291 4.18 16.12 13.85
CA ASN A 291 3.30 16.92 14.71
C ASN A 291 3.68 18.41 14.73
N ALA A 292 4.98 18.74 14.72
CA ALA A 292 5.43 20.11 14.65
C ALA A 292 5.04 20.79 13.33
N LEU A 293 5.15 20.07 12.19
CA LEU A 293 4.70 20.55 10.88
C LEU A 293 3.19 20.83 10.87
N LEU A 294 2.39 19.92 11.45
CA LEU A 294 0.95 20.13 11.60
C LEU A 294 0.60 21.37 12.42
N GLN A 295 1.30 21.60 13.53
CA GLN A 295 1.10 22.78 14.38
C GLN A 295 1.55 24.07 13.69
N ALA A 296 2.63 24.02 12.91
CA ALA A 296 3.13 25.18 12.17
C ALA A 296 2.19 25.57 10.99
N GLY A 297 1.42 24.63 10.46
CA GLY A 297 0.43 24.87 9.41
C GLY A 297 1.01 25.59 8.18
N GLN A 298 0.36 26.65 7.74
CA GLN A 298 0.75 27.46 6.58
C GLN A 298 2.20 27.97 6.62
N LYS A 299 2.75 28.22 7.82
CA LYS A 299 4.13 28.71 7.95
C LYS A 299 5.17 27.67 7.53
N ALA A 300 4.84 26.39 7.63
CA ALA A 300 5.72 25.28 7.27
C ALA A 300 5.32 24.57 5.97
N ALA A 301 4.33 25.06 5.22
CA ALA A 301 3.78 24.41 4.03
C ALA A 301 4.86 24.08 2.97
N ARG A 302 5.85 24.96 2.77
CA ARG A 302 6.98 24.70 1.87
C ARG A 302 7.85 23.54 2.33
N LEU A 303 8.14 23.47 3.63
CA LEU A 303 8.95 22.40 4.22
C LEU A 303 8.19 21.07 4.14
N GLN A 304 6.91 21.06 4.44
CA GLN A 304 6.05 19.89 4.28
C GLN A 304 6.08 19.38 2.86
N SER A 305 5.90 20.26 1.85
CA SER A 305 5.95 19.88 0.43
C SER A 305 7.32 19.30 0.02
N ILE A 306 8.42 19.81 0.55
CA ILE A 306 9.77 19.25 0.29
C ILE A 306 9.88 17.83 0.86
N ILE A 307 9.37 17.60 2.07
CA ILE A 307 9.39 16.28 2.73
C ILE A 307 8.53 15.28 1.95
N GLU A 308 7.34 15.67 1.50
CA GLU A 308 6.45 14.84 0.68
C GLU A 308 7.09 14.49 -0.68
N GLN A 309 7.78 15.43 -1.32
CA GLN A 309 8.54 15.17 -2.54
C GLN A 309 9.72 14.23 -2.29
N ALA A 310 10.45 14.40 -1.18
CA ALA A 310 11.53 13.51 -0.78
C ALA A 310 11.03 12.08 -0.47
N ASP A 311 9.89 11.95 0.22
CA ASP A 311 9.22 10.67 0.44
C ASP A 311 8.84 9.99 -0.88
N THR A 312 8.25 10.74 -1.82
CA THR A 312 7.93 10.26 -3.17
C THR A 312 9.17 9.72 -3.90
N LEU A 313 10.31 10.41 -3.83
CA LEU A 313 11.57 9.92 -4.38
C LEU A 313 12.03 8.64 -3.66
N GLY A 314 11.91 8.59 -2.34
CA GLY A 314 12.19 7.39 -1.54
C GLY A 314 11.35 6.19 -2.00
N LEU A 315 10.05 6.39 -2.25
CA LEU A 315 9.15 5.35 -2.75
C LEU A 315 9.52 4.85 -4.15
N ILE A 316 9.98 5.73 -5.03
CA ILE A 316 10.49 5.34 -6.36
C ILE A 316 11.73 4.45 -6.21
N ILE A 317 12.66 4.82 -5.34
CA ILE A 317 13.86 4.02 -5.04
C ILE A 317 13.44 2.66 -4.44
N ALA A 318 12.53 2.63 -3.47
CA ALA A 318 11.98 1.41 -2.92
C ALA A 318 11.35 0.51 -4.00
N GLY A 319 10.63 1.10 -4.95
CA GLY A 319 10.09 0.40 -6.11
C GLY A 319 11.17 -0.24 -7.00
N TRP A 320 12.31 0.42 -7.20
CA TRP A 320 13.45 -0.17 -7.93
C TRP A 320 14.05 -1.35 -7.19
N VAL A 321 14.25 -1.23 -5.88
CA VAL A 321 14.75 -2.31 -5.02
C VAL A 321 13.79 -3.51 -5.04
N SER A 322 12.48 -3.25 -4.95
CA SER A 322 11.44 -4.27 -5.04
C SER A 322 11.45 -5.02 -6.39
N ARG A 323 11.73 -4.33 -7.49
CA ARG A 323 11.86 -4.97 -8.83
C ARG A 323 13.04 -5.94 -8.93
N LEU A 324 14.07 -5.75 -8.13
CA LEU A 324 15.22 -6.65 -8.04
C LEU A 324 14.92 -7.88 -7.16
N SER A 325 13.95 -7.79 -6.26
CA SER A 325 13.61 -8.85 -5.29
C SER A 325 13.43 -10.24 -5.90
N PRO A 326 12.73 -10.45 -7.04
CA PRO A 326 12.60 -11.78 -7.62
C PRO A 326 13.94 -12.43 -7.94
N PHE A 327 14.88 -11.66 -8.50
CA PHE A 327 16.23 -12.17 -8.81
C PHE A 327 16.95 -12.62 -7.53
N PHE A 328 16.92 -11.80 -6.49
CA PHE A 328 17.59 -12.13 -5.23
C PHE A 328 16.92 -13.31 -4.52
N VAL A 329 15.59 -13.45 -4.59
CA VAL A 329 14.88 -14.64 -4.07
C VAL A 329 15.40 -15.91 -4.74
N GLY A 330 15.64 -15.88 -6.07
CA GLY A 330 16.25 -17.00 -6.79
C GLY A 330 17.67 -17.34 -6.27
N VAL A 331 18.52 -16.34 -6.11
CA VAL A 331 19.88 -16.50 -5.55
C VAL A 331 19.84 -17.08 -4.15
N LEU A 332 18.96 -16.57 -3.30
CA LEU A 332 18.82 -17.01 -1.91
C LEU A 332 18.28 -18.44 -1.79
N LEU A 333 17.41 -18.87 -2.72
CA LEU A 333 16.97 -20.26 -2.81
C LEU A 333 18.12 -21.20 -3.18
N ILE A 334 18.95 -20.81 -4.15
CA ILE A 334 20.15 -21.59 -4.51
C ILE A 334 21.07 -21.74 -3.28
N LEU A 335 21.36 -20.63 -2.60
CA LEU A 335 22.15 -20.63 -1.37
C LEU A 335 21.56 -21.54 -0.29
N GLY A 336 20.25 -21.45 -0.03
CA GLY A 336 19.56 -22.28 0.94
C GLY A 336 19.61 -23.78 0.62
N ILE A 337 19.48 -24.14 -0.67
CA ILE A 337 19.59 -25.54 -1.12
C ILE A 337 21.01 -26.08 -0.94
N TRP A 338 22.02 -25.29 -1.30
CA TRP A 338 23.42 -25.71 -1.24
C TRP A 338 23.94 -25.77 0.20
N ASN A 339 23.51 -24.85 1.06
CA ASN A 339 23.86 -24.83 2.49
C ASN A 339 23.03 -25.80 3.35
N GLY A 340 22.14 -26.60 2.75
CA GLY A 340 21.33 -27.57 3.47
C GLY A 340 20.17 -27.00 4.29
N SER A 341 19.88 -25.71 4.15
CA SER A 341 18.84 -24.99 4.91
C SER A 341 17.43 -25.14 4.32
N VAL A 342 17.20 -26.07 3.40
CA VAL A 342 15.92 -26.25 2.69
C VAL A 342 14.76 -26.53 3.65
N SER A 343 14.98 -27.34 4.71
CA SER A 343 13.94 -27.63 5.69
C SER A 343 13.48 -26.40 6.46
N SER A 344 14.41 -25.51 6.81
CA SER A 344 14.10 -24.22 7.45
C SER A 344 13.38 -23.27 6.50
N MET A 345 13.78 -23.26 5.23
CA MET A 345 13.11 -22.46 4.20
C MET A 345 11.70 -22.96 3.88
N LEU A 346 11.50 -24.29 3.82
CA LEU A 346 10.17 -24.86 3.60
C LEU A 346 9.23 -24.65 4.79
N GLY A 347 9.74 -24.39 6.00
CA GLY A 347 8.92 -24.14 7.19
C GLY A 347 8.09 -22.87 7.15
N PHE A 348 8.38 -21.90 6.24
CA PHE A 348 7.69 -20.61 6.18
C PHE A 348 6.20 -20.70 5.77
N TRP A 349 5.74 -21.80 5.20
CA TRP A 349 4.32 -21.99 4.90
C TRP A 349 3.46 -22.00 6.17
N LYS A 350 4.01 -22.45 7.31
CA LYS A 350 3.28 -22.51 8.59
C LYS A 350 2.80 -21.12 9.05
N PRO A 351 3.68 -20.09 9.21
CA PRO A 351 3.24 -18.76 9.58
C PRO A 351 2.31 -18.14 8.51
N LEU A 352 2.53 -18.42 7.22
CA LEU A 352 1.68 -17.92 6.15
C LEU A 352 0.25 -18.48 6.23
N VAL A 353 0.10 -19.79 6.45
CA VAL A 353 -1.22 -20.43 6.63
C VAL A 353 -1.90 -19.95 7.90
N LEU A 354 -1.18 -19.82 9.02
CA LEU A 354 -1.73 -19.28 10.26
C LEU A 354 -2.20 -17.85 10.09
N ALA A 355 -1.42 -17.00 9.44
CA ALA A 355 -1.79 -15.62 9.12
C ALA A 355 -3.05 -15.56 8.23
N ALA A 356 -3.11 -16.43 7.21
CA ALA A 356 -4.27 -16.57 6.33
C ALA A 356 -5.52 -16.95 7.10
N LEU A 357 -5.45 -18.01 7.91
CA LEU A 357 -6.58 -18.51 8.69
C LEU A 357 -7.09 -17.46 9.69
N LEU A 358 -6.20 -16.82 10.44
CA LEU A 358 -6.59 -15.78 11.40
C LEU A 358 -7.17 -14.55 10.70
N SER A 359 -6.55 -14.06 9.64
CA SER A 359 -7.05 -12.89 8.91
C SER A 359 -8.38 -13.16 8.21
N CYS A 360 -8.57 -14.35 7.62
CA CYS A 360 -9.86 -14.76 7.04
C CYS A 360 -10.94 -14.89 8.13
N THR A 361 -10.60 -15.42 9.31
CA THR A 361 -11.52 -15.51 10.44
C THR A 361 -11.96 -14.12 10.91
N LEU A 362 -11.03 -13.17 11.01
CA LEU A 362 -11.34 -11.77 11.37
C LEU A 362 -12.25 -11.11 10.35
N LEU A 363 -12.00 -11.29 9.07
CA LEU A 363 -12.89 -10.80 8.01
C LEU A 363 -14.26 -11.44 8.13
N LEU A 364 -14.34 -12.75 8.31
CA LEU A 364 -15.62 -13.46 8.47
C LEU A 364 -16.41 -12.92 9.64
N LEU A 365 -15.76 -12.73 10.80
CA LEU A 365 -16.39 -12.15 11.99
C LEU A 365 -16.91 -10.73 11.71
N SER A 366 -16.14 -9.90 11.01
CA SER A 366 -16.55 -8.55 10.62
C SER A 366 -17.77 -8.57 9.69
N VAL A 367 -17.75 -9.44 8.67
CA VAL A 367 -18.84 -9.58 7.70
C VAL A 367 -20.11 -10.14 8.38
N VAL A 368 -19.97 -11.15 9.25
CA VAL A 368 -21.11 -11.72 10.03
C VAL A 368 -21.69 -10.67 10.96
N ARG A 369 -20.86 -9.85 11.62
CA ARG A 369 -21.31 -8.74 12.48
C ARG A 369 -22.19 -7.76 11.68
N ILE A 370 -21.74 -7.33 10.52
CA ILE A 370 -22.48 -6.41 9.63
C ILE A 370 -23.75 -7.09 9.10
N SER A 371 -23.65 -8.32 8.61
CA SER A 371 -24.79 -9.10 8.12
C SER A 371 -25.92 -9.20 9.15
N ARG A 372 -25.60 -9.55 10.40
CA ARG A 372 -26.58 -9.67 11.49
C ARG A 372 -27.16 -8.31 11.90
N ARG A 373 -26.28 -7.29 12.02
CA ARG A 373 -26.72 -5.94 12.46
C ARG A 373 -27.68 -5.29 11.48
N TYR A 374 -27.44 -5.43 10.17
CA TYR A 374 -28.24 -4.79 9.11
C TYR A 374 -29.22 -5.75 8.43
N GLN A 375 -29.28 -7.01 8.87
CA GLN A 375 -30.14 -8.07 8.30
C GLN A 375 -29.93 -8.24 6.79
N ILE A 376 -28.66 -8.31 6.37
CA ILE A 376 -28.26 -8.46 4.98
C ILE A 376 -27.69 -9.86 4.77
N PRO A 377 -28.11 -10.60 3.73
CA PRO A 377 -27.54 -11.91 3.45
C PRO A 377 -26.03 -11.82 3.18
N LEU A 378 -25.24 -12.72 3.76
CA LEU A 378 -23.78 -12.80 3.54
C LEU A 378 -23.42 -12.83 2.06
N ARG A 379 -24.24 -13.57 1.27
CA ARG A 379 -24.06 -13.68 -0.19
C ARG A 379 -24.15 -12.31 -0.89
N LEU A 380 -25.03 -11.43 -0.42
CA LEU A 380 -25.19 -10.09 -1.00
C LEU A 380 -23.99 -9.19 -0.67
N LEU A 381 -23.50 -9.22 0.59
CA LEU A 381 -22.29 -8.48 0.97
C LEU A 381 -21.09 -8.96 0.15
N TYR A 382 -20.89 -10.27 0.04
CA TYR A 382 -19.83 -10.83 -0.81
C TYR A 382 -19.96 -10.37 -2.27
N ALA A 383 -21.16 -10.41 -2.86
CA ALA A 383 -21.38 -9.99 -4.24
C ALA A 383 -21.02 -8.51 -4.45
N LYS A 384 -21.35 -7.62 -3.48
CA LYS A 384 -21.01 -6.19 -3.55
C LYS A 384 -19.52 -5.91 -3.46
N MET A 385 -18.79 -6.66 -2.64
CA MET A 385 -17.36 -6.46 -2.37
C MET A 385 -16.46 -7.20 -3.37
N ARG A 386 -16.98 -8.20 -4.08
CA ARG A 386 -16.20 -9.14 -4.90
C ARG A 386 -15.24 -8.46 -5.87
N ASP A 387 -15.71 -7.46 -6.62
CA ASP A 387 -14.90 -6.85 -7.67
C ASP A 387 -13.73 -6.06 -7.07
N SER A 388 -13.99 -5.28 -6.01
CA SER A 388 -13.00 -4.56 -5.24
C SER A 388 -11.97 -5.52 -4.61
N PHE A 389 -12.43 -6.61 -4.00
CA PHE A 389 -11.59 -7.65 -3.43
C PHE A 389 -10.70 -8.32 -4.49
N MET A 390 -11.27 -8.66 -5.65
CA MET A 390 -10.54 -9.34 -6.73
C MET A 390 -9.48 -8.47 -7.38
N ILE A 391 -9.70 -7.16 -7.49
CA ILE A 391 -8.68 -6.23 -7.99
C ILE A 391 -7.52 -6.17 -6.99
N ALA A 392 -7.79 -5.96 -5.71
CA ALA A 392 -6.77 -5.96 -4.66
C ALA A 392 -5.99 -7.29 -4.61
N PHE A 393 -6.67 -8.42 -4.76
CA PHE A 393 -6.05 -9.74 -4.82
C PHE A 393 -5.12 -9.91 -6.02
N ARG A 394 -5.54 -9.48 -7.22
CA ARG A 394 -4.75 -9.64 -8.45
C ARG A 394 -3.54 -8.73 -8.49
N THR A 395 -3.66 -7.53 -7.95
CA THR A 395 -2.60 -6.52 -8.01
C THR A 395 -1.66 -6.57 -6.82
N SER A 396 -2.12 -7.14 -5.68
CA SER A 396 -1.40 -7.05 -4.39
C SER A 396 -0.99 -5.60 -4.07
N SER A 397 -1.77 -4.63 -4.53
CA SER A 397 -1.48 -3.20 -4.40
C SER A 397 -2.72 -2.45 -3.96
N VAL A 398 -2.58 -1.70 -2.90
CA VAL A 398 -3.63 -0.83 -2.37
C VAL A 398 -3.91 0.31 -3.34
N ASP A 399 -2.86 0.95 -3.87
CA ASP A 399 -2.96 2.05 -4.82
C ASP A 399 -3.75 1.67 -6.07
N SER A 400 -3.51 0.48 -6.61
CA SER A 400 -4.22 0.01 -7.80
C SER A 400 -5.70 -0.29 -7.52
N SER A 401 -6.07 -0.54 -6.26
CA SER A 401 -7.44 -0.92 -5.88
C SER A 401 -8.25 0.23 -5.26
N ILE A 402 -7.63 1.41 -5.00
CA ILE A 402 -8.28 2.52 -4.30
C ILE A 402 -9.54 3.01 -5.03
N ALA A 403 -9.47 3.18 -6.34
CA ALA A 403 -10.59 3.68 -7.13
C ALA A 403 -11.80 2.74 -7.07
N GLU A 404 -11.59 1.42 -7.21
CA GLU A 404 -12.68 0.46 -7.09
C GLU A 404 -13.18 0.33 -5.65
N ASN A 405 -12.30 0.56 -4.65
CA ASN A 405 -12.70 0.60 -3.25
C ASN A 405 -13.63 1.77 -2.96
N LEU A 406 -13.33 2.97 -3.48
CA LEU A 406 -14.19 4.16 -3.39
C LEU A 406 -15.56 3.90 -4.05
N ILE A 407 -15.56 3.35 -5.28
CA ILE A 407 -16.80 3.00 -5.99
C ILE A 407 -17.60 1.95 -5.21
N CYS A 408 -16.94 0.95 -4.66
CA CYS A 408 -17.59 -0.09 -3.85
C CYS A 408 -18.25 0.52 -2.61
N CYS A 409 -17.54 1.35 -1.85
CA CYS A 409 -18.04 2.00 -0.66
C CYS A 409 -19.24 2.90 -0.97
N GLU A 410 -19.15 3.74 -2.00
CA GLU A 410 -20.17 4.73 -2.34
C GLU A 410 -21.36 4.10 -3.06
N LYS A 411 -21.12 3.45 -4.20
CA LYS A 411 -22.19 3.01 -5.11
C LYS A 411 -22.79 1.64 -4.76
N ARG A 412 -22.08 0.80 -4.01
CA ARG A 412 -22.55 -0.56 -3.68
C ARG A 412 -22.90 -0.72 -2.21
N LEU A 413 -22.09 -0.16 -1.31
CA LEU A 413 -22.31 -0.26 0.14
C LEU A 413 -23.13 0.89 0.71
N GLY A 414 -23.36 1.95 -0.07
CA GLY A 414 -24.24 3.06 0.32
C GLY A 414 -23.64 4.02 1.35
N ILE A 415 -22.31 4.09 1.41
CA ILE A 415 -21.59 5.03 2.26
C ILE A 415 -21.54 6.38 1.54
N SER A 416 -21.84 7.48 2.25
CA SER A 416 -21.82 8.82 1.67
C SER A 416 -20.45 9.18 1.09
N LYS A 417 -20.42 9.88 -0.07
CA LYS A 417 -19.20 10.40 -0.70
C LYS A 417 -18.37 11.22 0.29
N LYS A 418 -19.04 12.00 1.16
CA LYS A 418 -18.37 12.78 2.20
C LYS A 418 -17.51 11.94 3.13
N LEU A 419 -17.97 10.74 3.53
CA LEU A 419 -17.21 9.84 4.40
C LEU A 419 -16.19 9.02 3.61
N THR A 420 -16.53 8.55 2.41
CA THR A 420 -15.62 7.73 1.62
C THR A 420 -14.39 8.49 1.16
N SER A 421 -14.53 9.78 0.86
CA SER A 421 -13.43 10.63 0.36
C SER A 421 -12.27 10.76 1.37
N TYR A 422 -12.54 10.77 2.66
CA TYR A 422 -11.47 10.79 3.68
C TYR A 422 -11.30 9.45 4.40
N GLY A 423 -12.38 8.69 4.59
CA GLY A 423 -12.35 7.44 5.34
C GLY A 423 -11.61 6.31 4.65
N VAL A 424 -11.69 6.22 3.30
CA VAL A 424 -10.93 5.24 2.54
C VAL A 424 -9.43 5.55 2.57
N PRO A 425 -8.95 6.74 2.19
CA PRO A 425 -7.52 7.06 2.28
C PRO A 425 -6.96 6.93 3.71
N LEU A 426 -7.67 7.43 4.71
CA LEU A 426 -7.28 7.30 6.12
C LEU A 426 -7.14 5.82 6.53
N GLY A 427 -8.11 4.99 6.14
CA GLY A 427 -8.09 3.56 6.45
C GLY A 427 -6.96 2.81 5.76
N LEU A 428 -6.59 3.20 4.55
CA LEU A 428 -5.47 2.59 3.82
C LEU A 428 -4.11 2.81 4.52
N ILE A 429 -3.98 3.88 5.30
CA ILE A 429 -2.76 4.20 6.06
C ILE A 429 -2.85 3.61 7.48
N SER A 430 -3.99 3.74 8.16
CA SER A 430 -4.09 3.49 9.60
C SER A 430 -4.82 2.20 9.99
N TYR A 431 -5.49 1.52 9.05
CA TYR A 431 -6.26 0.30 9.30
C TYR A 431 -5.73 -0.89 8.49
N MET A 432 -4.70 -1.56 9.00
CA MET A 432 -4.04 -2.69 8.35
C MET A 432 -4.00 -3.96 9.22
N PRO A 433 -5.14 -4.44 9.76
CA PRO A 433 -5.14 -5.55 10.71
C PRO A 433 -4.58 -6.84 10.13
N ALA A 434 -4.89 -7.22 8.88
CA ALA A 434 -4.38 -8.45 8.28
C ALA A 434 -2.87 -8.38 8.03
N THR A 435 -2.33 -7.22 7.64
CA THR A 435 -0.88 -7.03 7.48
C THR A 435 -0.18 -7.15 8.82
N CYS A 436 -0.65 -6.47 9.86
CA CYS A 436 -0.05 -6.54 11.19
C CYS A 436 -0.11 -7.97 11.77
N VAL A 437 -1.22 -8.69 11.58
CA VAL A 437 -1.35 -10.10 11.96
C VAL A 437 -0.34 -10.97 11.23
N SER A 438 -0.20 -10.82 9.91
CA SER A 438 0.76 -11.58 9.13
C SER A 438 2.20 -11.29 9.58
N THR A 439 2.52 -10.02 9.79
CA THR A 439 3.86 -9.58 10.18
C THR A 439 4.24 -10.07 11.57
N ILE A 440 3.38 -9.94 12.57
CA ILE A 440 3.70 -10.39 13.93
C ILE A 440 3.87 -11.92 14.01
N ILE A 441 3.03 -12.67 13.29
CA ILE A 441 3.15 -14.14 13.22
C ILE A 441 4.48 -14.53 12.59
N PHE A 442 4.87 -13.84 11.52
CA PHE A 442 6.13 -14.12 10.84
C PHE A 442 7.34 -13.72 11.69
N ILE A 443 7.29 -12.60 12.41
CA ILE A 443 8.33 -12.17 13.34
C ILE A 443 8.50 -13.20 14.46
N LEU A 444 7.41 -13.66 15.06
CA LEU A 444 7.43 -14.68 16.12
C LEU A 444 8.00 -16.01 15.61
N TYR A 445 7.57 -16.44 14.42
CA TYR A 445 8.11 -17.63 13.79
C TYR A 445 9.61 -17.53 13.55
N THR A 446 10.06 -16.39 13.02
CA THR A 446 11.46 -16.16 12.65
C THR A 446 12.34 -16.05 13.89
N ALA A 447 11.88 -15.33 14.92
CA ALA A 447 12.56 -15.24 16.20
C ALA A 447 12.75 -16.63 16.83
N ASN A 448 11.72 -17.47 16.79
CA ASN A 448 11.79 -18.84 17.27
C ASN A 448 12.74 -19.72 16.43
N LEU A 449 12.70 -19.58 15.10
CA LEU A 449 13.57 -20.31 14.17
C LEU A 449 15.06 -20.01 14.41
N TYR A 450 15.39 -18.76 14.73
CA TYR A 450 16.76 -18.32 14.99
C TYR A 450 17.13 -18.30 16.48
N HIS A 451 16.29 -18.94 17.32
CA HIS A 451 16.53 -19.09 18.78
C HIS A 451 16.70 -17.74 19.52
N VAL A 452 16.02 -16.69 19.04
CA VAL A 452 15.96 -15.41 19.75
C VAL A 452 15.13 -15.59 21.02
N LYS A 453 15.63 -15.11 22.16
CA LYS A 453 14.91 -15.21 23.44
C LYS A 453 13.69 -14.27 23.43
N ILE A 454 12.49 -14.84 23.39
CA ILE A 454 11.24 -14.10 23.38
C ILE A 454 10.77 -13.94 24.83
N SER A 455 10.93 -12.73 25.38
CA SER A 455 10.36 -12.33 26.68
C SER A 455 9.04 -11.59 26.47
N ILE A 456 8.28 -11.38 27.56
CA ILE A 456 7.05 -10.57 27.51
C ILE A 456 7.35 -9.15 27.03
N ILE A 457 8.46 -8.56 27.50
CA ILE A 457 8.90 -7.22 27.11
C ILE A 457 9.23 -7.18 25.62
N TRP A 458 9.99 -8.16 25.13
CA TRP A 458 10.29 -8.30 23.71
C TRP A 458 9.01 -8.37 22.86
N LEU A 459 8.00 -9.14 23.33
CA LEU A 459 6.71 -9.26 22.65
C LEU A 459 5.95 -7.93 22.59
N ILE A 460 5.94 -7.16 23.69
CA ILE A 460 5.31 -5.83 23.73
C ILE A 460 6.00 -4.88 22.74
N ILE A 461 7.33 -4.88 22.71
CA ILE A 461 8.12 -4.06 21.77
C ILE A 461 7.82 -4.49 20.32
N ALA A 462 7.81 -5.79 20.05
CA ALA A 462 7.51 -6.33 18.73
C ALA A 462 6.11 -5.94 18.25
N LEU A 463 5.10 -5.99 19.13
CA LEU A 463 3.74 -5.55 18.84
C LEU A 463 3.67 -4.07 18.53
N PHE A 464 4.25 -3.23 19.39
CA PHE A 464 4.25 -1.79 19.20
C PHE A 464 4.95 -1.39 17.89
N LEU A 465 6.16 -1.93 17.66
CA LEU A 465 6.92 -1.64 16.44
C LEU A 465 6.21 -2.15 15.19
N THR A 466 5.58 -3.32 15.24
CA THR A 466 4.82 -3.85 14.10
C THR A 466 3.70 -2.90 13.71
N VAL A 467 2.87 -2.45 14.67
CA VAL A 467 1.75 -1.56 14.36
C VAL A 467 2.24 -0.18 13.92
N ALA A 468 3.26 0.37 14.59
CA ALA A 468 3.80 1.69 14.27
C ALA A 468 4.46 1.73 12.88
N LEU A 469 5.31 0.74 12.57
CA LEU A 469 5.99 0.66 11.27
C LEU A 469 5.04 0.33 10.13
N MET A 470 4.02 -0.52 10.36
CA MET A 470 3.02 -0.80 9.33
C MET A 470 2.16 0.42 9.01
N ALA A 471 1.78 1.22 10.01
CA ALA A 471 1.08 2.49 9.79
C ALA A 471 1.95 3.55 9.08
N ALA A 472 3.28 3.44 9.20
CA ALA A 472 4.24 4.31 8.56
C ALA A 472 4.68 3.81 7.17
N THR A 473 4.45 2.52 6.86
CA THR A 473 4.87 1.94 5.58
C THR A 473 3.87 2.30 4.49
N PRO A 474 4.32 2.87 3.37
CA PRO A 474 3.44 3.16 2.26
C PRO A 474 2.80 1.87 1.72
N PRO A 475 1.54 1.92 1.29
CA PRO A 475 0.79 0.73 0.84
C PRO A 475 1.19 0.28 -0.57
N VAL A 476 2.49 0.22 -0.85
CA VAL A 476 3.07 -0.16 -2.15
C VAL A 476 3.63 -1.58 -2.07
N SER A 477 3.38 -2.39 -3.10
CA SER A 477 3.87 -3.77 -3.16
C SER A 477 5.39 -3.84 -3.10
N GLY A 478 5.92 -4.70 -2.21
CA GLY A 478 7.36 -4.99 -2.10
C GLY A 478 8.15 -4.00 -1.25
N VAL A 479 7.51 -2.99 -0.66
CA VAL A 479 8.14 -2.08 0.31
C VAL A 479 8.19 -2.71 1.71
N GLY A 480 7.37 -3.70 1.99
CA GLY A 480 7.31 -4.41 3.27
C GLY A 480 8.66 -4.98 3.71
N ILE A 481 9.55 -5.33 2.77
CA ILE A 481 10.89 -5.80 3.10
C ILE A 481 11.71 -4.75 3.88
N LEU A 482 11.52 -3.46 3.62
CA LEU A 482 12.19 -2.39 4.37
C LEU A 482 11.71 -2.37 5.83
N THR A 483 10.42 -2.61 6.04
CA THR A 483 9.82 -2.72 7.37
C THR A 483 10.33 -3.96 8.11
N TYR A 484 10.44 -5.11 7.43
CA TYR A 484 11.07 -6.30 8.03
C TYR A 484 12.53 -6.06 8.37
N THR A 485 13.27 -5.33 7.54
CA THR A 485 14.67 -4.97 7.83
C THR A 485 14.78 -4.18 9.14
N ALA A 486 13.92 -3.17 9.31
CA ALA A 486 13.86 -2.37 10.52
C ALA A 486 13.44 -3.21 11.75
N LEU A 487 12.39 -4.04 11.62
CA LEU A 487 11.89 -4.89 12.69
C LEU A 487 12.95 -5.91 13.13
N PHE A 488 13.61 -6.58 12.20
CA PHE A 488 14.63 -7.60 12.52
C PHE A 488 15.83 -6.99 13.21
N SER A 489 16.32 -5.85 12.74
CA SER A 489 17.40 -5.11 13.38
C SER A 489 17.10 -4.79 14.84
N GLN A 490 15.89 -4.30 15.13
CA GLN A 490 15.49 -3.88 16.48
C GLN A 490 15.15 -5.06 17.40
N LEU A 491 14.67 -6.15 16.84
CA LEU A 491 14.25 -7.33 17.61
C LEU A 491 15.38 -8.37 17.76
N GLY A 492 16.59 -8.06 17.28
CA GLY A 492 17.74 -8.96 17.35
C GLY A 492 17.60 -10.22 16.49
N ILE A 493 16.75 -10.15 15.45
CA ILE A 493 16.60 -11.26 14.49
C ILE A 493 17.71 -11.13 13.45
N PRO A 494 18.45 -12.22 13.16
CA PRO A 494 19.56 -12.18 12.21
C PRO A 494 19.13 -11.71 10.82
N VAL A 495 20.00 -10.92 10.17
CA VAL A 495 19.75 -10.34 8.83
C VAL A 495 19.51 -11.42 7.77
N GLN A 496 20.07 -12.62 7.96
CA GLN A 496 19.85 -13.79 7.11
C GLN A 496 18.35 -14.16 6.99
N ALA A 497 17.56 -13.88 8.01
CA ALA A 497 16.12 -14.10 8.00
C ALA A 497 15.37 -13.22 7.01
N LEU A 498 15.95 -12.10 6.55
CA LEU A 498 15.37 -11.25 5.51
C LEU A 498 15.16 -11.98 4.18
N THR A 499 15.95 -13.01 3.94
CA THR A 499 15.79 -13.93 2.81
C THR A 499 14.38 -14.50 2.75
N ILE A 500 13.94 -15.05 3.88
CA ILE A 500 12.60 -15.65 4.00
C ILE A 500 11.53 -14.54 4.03
N ALA A 501 11.83 -13.42 4.69
CA ALA A 501 10.94 -12.28 4.78
C ALA A 501 10.54 -11.73 3.40
N MET A 502 11.48 -11.68 2.45
CA MET A 502 11.20 -11.23 1.08
C MET A 502 10.16 -12.10 0.37
N ALA A 503 10.30 -13.41 0.48
CA ALA A 503 9.35 -14.35 -0.13
C ALA A 503 7.98 -14.25 0.55
N VAL A 504 7.96 -14.16 1.87
CA VAL A 504 6.74 -14.03 2.67
C VAL A 504 6.04 -12.70 2.41
N ASP A 505 6.75 -11.59 2.32
CA ASP A 505 6.19 -10.25 2.04
C ASP A 505 5.39 -10.24 0.73
N ILE A 506 5.99 -10.72 -0.34
CA ILE A 506 5.34 -10.75 -1.64
C ILE A 506 4.13 -11.70 -1.65
N LEU A 507 4.28 -12.92 -1.11
CA LEU A 507 3.20 -13.90 -1.08
C LEU A 507 2.05 -13.47 -0.16
N SER A 508 2.38 -12.94 1.02
CA SER A 508 1.37 -12.46 1.96
C SER A 508 0.62 -11.25 1.41
N GLY A 509 1.27 -10.39 0.63
CA GLY A 509 0.67 -9.21 0.02
C GLY A 509 -0.59 -9.53 -0.79
N PHE A 510 -0.59 -10.64 -1.57
CA PHE A 510 -1.78 -11.09 -2.31
C PHE A 510 -2.95 -11.47 -1.39
N LEU A 511 -2.66 -11.87 -0.16
CA LEU A 511 -3.66 -12.24 0.81
C LEU A 511 -4.10 -11.06 1.67
N VAL A 512 -3.13 -10.34 2.27
CA VAL A 512 -3.44 -9.32 3.28
C VAL A 512 -4.05 -8.05 2.67
N THR A 513 -3.66 -7.67 1.44
CA THR A 513 -4.19 -6.47 0.77
C THR A 513 -5.71 -6.54 0.58
N PRO A 514 -6.29 -7.58 -0.05
CA PRO A 514 -7.73 -7.68 -0.21
C PRO A 514 -8.47 -7.85 1.13
N LEU A 515 -7.85 -8.53 2.10
CA LEU A 515 -8.44 -8.71 3.43
C LEU A 515 -8.50 -7.40 4.21
N ASN A 516 -7.42 -6.59 4.22
CA ASN A 516 -7.43 -5.26 4.83
C ASN A 516 -8.50 -4.38 4.21
N GLN A 517 -8.59 -4.35 2.87
CA GLN A 517 -9.57 -3.56 2.15
C GLN A 517 -11.01 -3.98 2.48
N ALA A 518 -11.28 -5.28 2.52
CA ALA A 518 -12.60 -5.79 2.87
C ALA A 518 -12.98 -5.49 4.34
N MET A 519 -12.03 -5.62 5.27
CA MET A 519 -12.25 -5.26 6.67
C MET A 519 -12.47 -3.76 6.85
N LEU A 520 -11.73 -2.91 6.10
CA LEU A 520 -11.94 -1.46 6.09
C LEU A 520 -13.36 -1.10 5.62
N GLN A 521 -13.86 -1.74 4.56
CA GLN A 521 -15.22 -1.53 4.07
C GLN A 521 -16.26 -1.84 5.17
N MET A 522 -16.06 -2.89 5.96
CA MET A 522 -16.95 -3.23 7.09
C MET A 522 -16.89 -2.18 8.21
N GLU A 523 -15.71 -1.67 8.52
CA GLU A 523 -15.58 -0.60 9.53
C GLU A 523 -16.18 0.72 9.04
N LEU A 524 -16.01 1.06 7.76
CA LEU A 524 -16.61 2.27 7.18
C LEU A 524 -18.14 2.21 7.16
N ILE A 525 -18.78 1.04 6.96
CA ILE A 525 -20.23 0.88 7.15
C ILE A 525 -20.62 1.22 8.59
N THR A 526 -19.85 0.76 9.57
CA THR A 526 -20.13 1.02 10.99
C THR A 526 -19.99 2.50 11.33
N GLU A 527 -18.96 3.17 10.80
CA GLU A 527 -18.77 4.62 10.98
C GLU A 527 -19.82 5.44 10.24
N ALA A 528 -20.20 5.05 9.03
CA ALA A 528 -21.27 5.70 8.27
C ALA A 528 -22.62 5.69 9.02
N GLU A 529 -22.92 4.58 9.69
CA GLU A 529 -24.10 4.49 10.55
C GLU A 529 -24.02 5.45 11.74
N HIS A 530 -22.88 5.53 12.41
CA HIS A 530 -22.70 6.42 13.57
C HIS A 530 -22.77 7.92 13.22
N LEU A 531 -22.50 8.25 11.97
CA LEU A 531 -22.52 9.62 11.46
C LEU A 531 -23.80 9.96 10.69
N ASP A 532 -24.77 9.04 10.63
CA ASP A 532 -25.99 9.15 9.79
C ASP A 532 -25.68 9.40 8.29
N LEU A 533 -24.56 8.85 7.83
CA LEU A 533 -24.07 8.95 6.45
C LEU A 533 -24.22 7.63 5.67
N LEU A 534 -25.06 6.71 6.14
CA LEU A 534 -25.31 5.41 5.52
C LEU A 534 -26.66 5.34 4.83
N ASN A 535 -26.67 5.08 3.52
CA ASN A 535 -27.90 4.77 2.80
C ASN A 535 -28.24 3.28 2.94
N ARG A 536 -29.08 2.96 3.95
CA ARG A 536 -29.50 1.57 4.27
C ARG A 536 -30.26 0.92 3.12
N ASN A 537 -31.02 1.69 2.33
CA ASN A 537 -31.76 1.14 1.20
C ASN A 537 -30.82 0.66 0.10
N LEU A 538 -29.77 1.44 -0.20
CA LEU A 538 -28.75 1.05 -1.17
C LEU A 538 -27.93 -0.15 -0.65
N LEU A 539 -27.61 -0.18 0.65
CA LEU A 539 -26.88 -1.29 1.26
C LEU A 539 -27.67 -2.61 1.16
N ARG A 540 -29.00 -2.57 1.31
CA ARG A 540 -29.91 -3.75 1.21
C ARG A 540 -30.32 -4.10 -0.22
N LYS A 541 -30.19 -3.17 -1.17
CA LYS A 541 -30.61 -3.37 -2.56
C LYS A 541 -29.80 -4.49 -3.22
N GLU A 542 -30.47 -5.45 -3.83
CA GLU A 542 -29.82 -6.48 -4.65
C GLU A 542 -29.11 -5.84 -5.85
N MET A 543 -27.97 -6.39 -6.20
CA MET A 543 -27.26 -5.99 -7.41
C MET A 543 -28.01 -6.50 -8.64
N ASN A 544 -28.41 -5.59 -9.53
CA ASN A 544 -28.92 -6.01 -10.84
C ASN A 544 -27.85 -6.85 -11.53
N LYS A 545 -28.19 -8.07 -11.92
CA LYS A 545 -27.31 -8.88 -12.75
C LYS A 545 -27.00 -8.08 -14.01
N PRO A 546 -25.72 -7.94 -14.43
CA PRO A 546 -25.44 -7.36 -15.73
C PRO A 546 -26.24 -8.16 -16.75
N LYS A 547 -27.03 -7.47 -17.59
CA LYS A 547 -27.64 -8.10 -18.78
C LYS A 547 -26.48 -8.72 -19.57
N LYS A 548 -26.55 -10.03 -19.79
CA LYS A 548 -25.58 -10.79 -20.59
C LYS A 548 -25.50 -10.24 -22.00
#